data_5441fd605c05ad2f460b5fe9c1886801
#
_entry.id   5441fd605c05ad2f460b5fe9c1886801
#
_cell.length_a   1.000
_cell.length_b   1.000
_cell.length_c   1.000
_cell.angle_alpha   90.00
_cell.angle_beta   90.00
_cell.angle_gamma   90.00
#
_symmetry.space_group_name_H-M   'P 1'
#
loop_
_entity.id
_entity.type
_entity.pdbx_description
1 polymer ?
#
loop_
_entity_poly.entity_id
_entity_poly.type
_entity_poly.pdbx_seq_one_letter_code
_entity_poly.pdbx_strand_id
1 'polypeptide(L)'
;MPLTYRQLQDLDAAHHIHPFNDNADLVKKGTRILTKGEGCYVWDAEGNKLLDAFAGLWCVNIGYGRKSMGEVAARQMEQLAYYNTFFQCTNEPAIHLAAKLAELSPADLNHVFFSNSG
;
A
#
# COMPACT_ATOMS: atom_id res chain seq x y z
N MET A 1 -8.80 5.26 -24.90
CA MET A 1 -9.01 6.48 -24.11
C MET A 1 -9.10 6.10 -22.64
N PRO A 2 -8.62 6.92 -21.71
CA PRO A 2 -8.84 6.67 -20.29
C PRO A 2 -10.34 6.69 -19.96
N LEU A 3 -10.75 5.88 -19.00
CA LEU A 3 -12.13 5.83 -18.54
C LEU A 3 -12.51 7.15 -17.85
N THR A 4 -13.76 7.57 -18.03
CA THR A 4 -14.31 8.71 -17.30
C THR A 4 -14.54 8.34 -15.82
N TYR A 5 -14.68 9.35 -14.95
CA TYR A 5 -15.00 9.15 -13.54
C TYR A 5 -16.25 8.28 -13.35
N ARG A 6 -17.32 8.57 -14.11
CA ARG A 6 -18.56 7.81 -14.03
C ARG A 6 -18.39 6.35 -14.46
N GLN A 7 -17.66 6.10 -15.56
CA GLN A 7 -17.35 4.72 -15.98
C GLN A 7 -16.54 3.94 -14.94
N LEU A 8 -15.63 4.60 -14.25
CA LEU A 8 -14.90 3.97 -13.13
C LEU A 8 -15.82 3.63 -11.97
N GLN A 9 -16.75 4.52 -11.58
CA GLN A 9 -17.76 4.26 -10.54
C GLN A 9 -18.70 3.11 -10.94
N ASP A 10 -19.12 3.04 -12.19
CA ASP A 10 -20.01 1.98 -12.69
C ASP A 10 -19.31 0.61 -12.66
N LEU A 11 -18.02 0.54 -13.03
CA LEU A 11 -17.21 -0.67 -12.93
C LEU A 11 -16.96 -1.08 -11.47
N ASP A 12 -16.69 -0.13 -10.60
CA ASP A 12 -16.50 -0.36 -9.18
C ASP A 12 -17.76 -0.95 -8.54
N ALA A 13 -18.92 -0.33 -8.79
CA ALA A 13 -20.20 -0.81 -8.30
C ALA A 13 -20.60 -2.20 -8.83
N ALA A 14 -20.17 -2.54 -10.05
CA ALA A 14 -20.49 -3.82 -10.68
C ALA A 14 -19.61 -4.99 -10.23
N HIS A 15 -18.34 -4.71 -9.84
CA HIS A 15 -17.35 -5.77 -9.72
C HIS A 15 -16.53 -5.73 -8.41
N HIS A 16 -16.62 -4.67 -7.60
CA HIS A 16 -15.82 -4.52 -6.40
C HIS A 16 -16.68 -4.54 -5.13
N ILE A 17 -16.32 -5.37 -4.17
CA ILE A 17 -16.95 -5.42 -2.85
C ILE A 17 -16.08 -4.63 -1.86
N HIS A 18 -16.64 -3.58 -1.28
CA HIS A 18 -15.96 -2.75 -0.30
C HIS A 18 -16.22 -3.23 1.12
N PRO A 19 -15.17 -3.48 1.93
CA PRO A 19 -15.35 -3.75 3.35
C PRO A 19 -15.81 -2.48 4.10
N PHE A 20 -16.47 -2.65 5.22
CA PHE A 20 -16.92 -1.57 6.12
C PHE A 20 -17.83 -0.51 5.48
N ASN A 21 -18.62 -0.87 4.47
CA ASN A 21 -19.55 0.00 3.79
C ASN A 21 -20.97 -0.57 3.79
N ASP A 22 -21.96 0.31 3.76
CA ASP A 22 -23.31 -0.02 3.30
C ASP A 22 -23.30 -0.02 1.77
N ASN A 23 -23.36 -1.21 1.17
CA ASN A 23 -23.29 -1.37 -0.28
C ASN A 23 -24.46 -0.70 -1.00
N ALA A 24 -25.66 -0.67 -0.41
CA ALA A 24 -26.82 -0.02 -1.02
C ALA A 24 -26.66 1.50 -1.06
N ASP A 25 -26.06 2.08 -0.04
CA ASP A 25 -25.75 3.51 0.02
C ASP A 25 -24.58 3.87 -0.92
N LEU A 26 -23.57 3.02 -0.98
CA LEU A 26 -22.43 3.19 -1.87
C LEU A 26 -22.83 3.20 -3.36
N VAL A 27 -23.71 2.29 -3.77
CA VAL A 27 -24.24 2.27 -5.15
C VAL A 27 -25.02 3.55 -5.48
N LYS A 28 -25.75 4.12 -4.54
CA LYS A 28 -26.50 5.37 -4.74
C LYS A 28 -25.60 6.60 -4.83
N LYS A 29 -24.61 6.70 -3.95
CA LYS A 29 -23.73 7.87 -3.84
C LYS A 29 -22.53 7.82 -4.78
N GLY A 30 -22.11 6.63 -5.18
CA GLY A 30 -20.86 6.36 -5.89
C GLY A 30 -19.65 6.38 -4.98
N THR A 31 -18.58 5.74 -5.41
CA THR A 31 -17.29 5.66 -4.71
C THR A 31 -16.48 6.92 -4.95
N ARG A 32 -15.78 7.41 -3.95
CA ARG A 32 -14.73 8.40 -4.15
C ARG A 32 -13.46 7.71 -4.64
N ILE A 33 -13.02 8.06 -5.84
CA ILE A 33 -11.86 7.45 -6.48
C ILE A 33 -10.65 8.34 -6.24
N LEU A 34 -9.67 7.84 -5.49
CA LEU A 34 -8.41 8.54 -5.22
C LEU A 34 -7.41 8.23 -6.33
N THR A 35 -6.73 9.25 -6.85
CA THR A 35 -5.86 9.17 -8.03
C THR A 35 -4.42 9.60 -7.79
N LYS A 36 -4.17 10.38 -6.74
CA LYS A 36 -2.83 10.91 -6.42
C LYS A 36 -2.66 11.01 -4.91
N GLY A 37 -1.41 10.82 -4.45
CA GLY A 37 -1.00 11.10 -3.07
C GLY A 37 0.34 11.84 -3.05
N GLU A 38 0.49 12.83 -2.13
CA GLU A 38 1.74 13.57 -1.92
C GLU A 38 1.81 14.09 -0.48
N GLY A 39 2.87 13.75 0.25
CA GLY A 39 2.97 14.08 1.67
C GLY A 39 1.80 13.49 2.47
N CYS A 40 1.03 14.35 3.13
CA CYS A 40 -0.16 13.95 3.90
C CYS A 40 -1.48 14.20 3.13
N TYR A 41 -1.42 14.46 1.83
CA TYR A 41 -2.60 14.78 1.03
C TYR A 41 -2.84 13.75 -0.06
N VAL A 42 -4.13 13.55 -0.36
CA VAL A 42 -4.59 12.77 -1.51
C VAL A 42 -5.50 13.63 -2.39
N TRP A 43 -5.62 13.24 -3.65
CA TRP A 43 -6.54 13.88 -4.60
C TRP A 43 -7.49 12.84 -5.15
N ASP A 44 -8.76 13.20 -5.24
CA ASP A 44 -9.73 12.38 -5.94
C ASP A 44 -9.74 12.64 -7.45
N ALA A 45 -10.48 11.85 -8.18
CA ALA A 45 -10.57 11.94 -9.63
C ALA A 45 -11.34 13.19 -10.12
N GLU A 46 -11.99 13.94 -9.21
CA GLU A 46 -12.60 15.23 -9.49
C GLU A 46 -11.64 16.40 -9.23
N GLY A 47 -10.41 16.13 -8.76
CA GLY A 47 -9.38 17.11 -8.47
C GLY A 47 -9.44 17.72 -7.07
N ASN A 48 -10.31 17.23 -6.19
CA ASN A 48 -10.38 17.73 -4.82
C ASN A 48 -9.17 17.26 -4.02
N LYS A 49 -8.50 18.19 -3.34
CA LYS A 49 -7.40 17.92 -2.42
C LYS A 49 -7.93 17.66 -1.02
N LEU A 50 -7.56 16.54 -0.44
CA LEU A 50 -8.00 16.05 0.87
C LEU A 50 -6.81 15.81 1.79
N LEU A 51 -6.90 16.22 3.05
CA LEU A 51 -5.96 15.82 4.07
C LEU A 51 -6.25 14.36 4.46
N ASP A 52 -5.28 13.48 4.28
CA ASP A 52 -5.39 12.10 4.73
C ASP A 52 -4.92 11.98 6.20
N ALA A 53 -5.79 12.34 7.13
CA ALA A 53 -5.54 12.19 8.56
C ALA A 53 -5.59 10.72 9.03
N PHE A 54 -5.98 9.81 8.15
CA PHE A 54 -6.10 8.37 8.42
C PHE A 54 -4.88 7.56 7.95
N ALA A 55 -3.93 8.23 7.27
CA ALA A 55 -2.71 7.65 6.73
C ALA A 55 -2.95 6.35 5.92
N GLY A 56 -3.97 6.37 5.05
CA GLY A 56 -4.37 5.19 4.26
C GLY A 56 -4.72 3.99 5.14
N LEU A 57 -5.37 4.19 6.28
CA LEU A 57 -5.60 3.20 7.34
C LEU A 57 -4.28 2.68 7.95
N TRP A 58 -3.47 3.61 8.48
CA TRP A 58 -2.17 3.37 9.14
C TRP A 58 -1.06 2.78 8.25
N CYS A 59 -1.25 2.74 6.93
CA CYS A 59 -0.30 2.13 6.00
C CYS A 59 0.69 3.12 5.39
N VAL A 60 0.50 4.43 5.57
CA VAL A 60 1.29 5.50 4.94
C VAL A 60 1.99 6.38 5.98
N ASN A 61 2.72 5.76 6.91
CA ASN A 61 3.36 6.44 8.04
C ASN A 61 4.43 7.44 7.63
N ILE A 62 5.04 7.27 6.46
CA ILE A 62 6.10 8.14 5.91
C ILE A 62 5.58 9.13 4.86
N GLY A 63 4.27 9.19 4.62
CA GLY A 63 3.64 10.02 3.59
C GLY A 63 3.71 9.43 2.20
N TYR A 64 2.92 10.02 1.30
CA TYR A 64 2.81 9.65 -0.10
C TYR A 64 3.93 10.25 -0.97
N GLY A 65 4.17 9.65 -2.15
CA GLY A 65 4.97 10.23 -3.21
C GLY A 65 6.49 10.20 -2.98
N ARG A 66 6.99 9.34 -2.10
CA ARG A 66 8.44 9.17 -1.89
C ARG A 66 9.08 8.42 -3.04
N LYS A 67 9.65 9.15 -3.99
CA LYS A 67 10.30 8.60 -5.19
C LYS A 67 11.39 7.59 -4.87
N SER A 68 12.21 7.84 -3.86
CA SER A 68 13.30 6.94 -3.44
C SER A 68 12.80 5.53 -3.07
N MET A 69 11.61 5.41 -2.50
CA MET A 69 11.01 4.10 -2.21
C MET A 69 10.63 3.36 -3.48
N GLY A 70 10.02 4.06 -4.44
CA GLY A 70 9.69 3.50 -5.75
C GLY A 70 10.93 3.05 -6.53
N GLU A 71 12.00 3.83 -6.50
CA GLU A 71 13.28 3.50 -7.15
C GLU A 71 13.95 2.27 -6.54
N VAL A 72 13.92 2.13 -5.21
CA VAL A 72 14.44 0.93 -4.52
C VAL A 72 13.62 -0.29 -4.89
N ALA A 73 12.28 -0.19 -4.87
CA ALA A 73 11.40 -1.28 -5.25
C ALA A 73 11.62 -1.71 -6.71
N ALA A 74 11.73 -0.77 -7.65
CA ALA A 74 11.98 -1.06 -9.05
C ALA A 74 13.29 -1.82 -9.26
N ARG A 75 14.38 -1.34 -8.69
CA ARG A 75 15.69 -2.03 -8.78
C ARG A 75 15.64 -3.44 -8.21
N GLN A 76 14.97 -3.63 -7.07
CA GLN A 76 14.86 -4.95 -6.46
C GLN A 76 14.02 -5.89 -7.33
N MET A 77 12.93 -5.41 -7.92
CA MET A 77 12.09 -6.20 -8.82
C MET A 77 12.81 -6.60 -10.11
N GLU A 78 13.67 -5.74 -10.63
CA GLU A 78 14.52 -6.04 -11.80
C GLU A 78 15.57 -7.12 -11.48
N GLN A 79 16.14 -7.10 -10.27
CA GLN A 79 17.17 -8.05 -9.85
C GLN A 79 16.60 -9.38 -9.39
N LEU A 80 15.64 -9.35 -8.47
CA LEU A 80 14.95 -10.52 -7.90
C LEU A 80 13.59 -10.07 -7.36
N ALA A 81 12.53 -10.26 -8.16
CA ALA A 81 11.19 -9.84 -7.82
C ALA A 81 10.58 -10.62 -6.64
N TYR A 82 10.87 -11.89 -6.57
CA TYR A 82 10.39 -12.79 -5.51
C TYR A 82 11.28 -14.02 -5.38
N TYR A 83 11.52 -14.45 -4.15
CA TYR A 83 11.92 -15.81 -3.82
C TYR A 83 11.43 -16.18 -2.42
N ASN A 84 11.13 -17.45 -2.20
CA ASN A 84 10.70 -17.93 -0.89
C ASN A 84 11.87 -17.99 0.10
N THR A 85 11.55 -18.02 1.40
CA THR A 85 12.53 -18.18 2.49
C THR A 85 12.48 -19.58 3.12
N PHE A 86 11.97 -20.56 2.40
CA PHE A 86 11.93 -21.96 2.80
C PHE A 86 13.12 -22.76 2.25
N PHE A 87 13.28 -23.99 2.71
CA PHE A 87 14.25 -24.95 2.17
C PHE A 87 15.69 -24.43 2.16
N GLN A 88 16.10 -23.76 3.24
CA GLN A 88 17.44 -23.17 3.40
C GLN A 88 17.76 -22.06 2.38
N CYS A 89 16.74 -21.43 1.81
CA CYS A 89 16.88 -20.29 0.93
C CYS A 89 16.46 -19.01 1.63
N THR A 90 17.04 -17.89 1.21
CA THR A 90 16.66 -16.56 1.62
C THR A 90 17.16 -15.54 0.57
N ASN A 91 16.98 -14.26 0.82
CA ASN A 91 17.47 -13.18 -0.03
C ASN A 91 18.11 -12.06 0.81
N GLU A 92 18.99 -11.32 0.18
CA GLU A 92 19.79 -10.28 0.85
C GLU A 92 18.93 -9.20 1.53
N PRO A 93 17.88 -8.62 0.92
CA PRO A 93 17.01 -7.64 1.58
C PRO A 93 16.34 -8.17 2.85
N ALA A 94 15.89 -9.41 2.87
CA ALA A 94 15.27 -10.02 4.05
C ALA A 94 16.28 -10.15 5.20
N ILE A 95 17.53 -10.56 4.91
CA ILE A 95 18.60 -10.66 5.90
C ILE A 95 18.90 -9.29 6.52
N HIS A 96 19.08 -8.27 5.69
CA HIS A 96 19.37 -6.91 6.15
C HIS A 96 18.22 -6.33 6.99
N LEU A 97 16.97 -6.54 6.56
CA LEU A 97 15.82 -6.08 7.33
C LEU A 97 15.71 -6.80 8.67
N ALA A 98 15.91 -8.13 8.71
CA ALA A 98 15.89 -8.89 9.95
C ALA A 98 16.97 -8.40 10.94
N ALA A 99 18.20 -8.19 10.46
CA ALA A 99 19.29 -7.65 11.28
C ALA A 99 18.96 -6.26 11.83
N LYS A 100 18.37 -5.37 10.99
CA LYS A 100 17.97 -4.02 11.42
C LYS A 100 16.84 -4.05 12.45
N LEU A 101 15.87 -4.92 12.29
CA LEU A 101 14.80 -5.09 13.26
C LEU A 101 15.31 -5.65 14.59
N ALA A 102 16.23 -6.62 14.55
CA ALA A 102 16.87 -7.14 15.76
C ALA A 102 17.64 -6.04 16.53
N GLU A 103 18.37 -5.17 15.82
CA GLU A 103 19.07 -4.02 16.43
C GLU A 103 18.10 -3.04 17.12
N LEU A 104 16.91 -2.83 16.56
CA LEU A 104 15.92 -1.87 17.06
C LEU A 104 14.98 -2.48 18.12
N SER A 105 14.91 -3.79 18.22
CA SER A 105 14.02 -4.49 19.13
C SER A 105 14.52 -4.42 20.58
N PRO A 106 13.63 -4.40 21.58
CA PRO A 106 14.03 -4.38 22.98
C PRO A 106 14.58 -5.73 23.43
N ALA A 107 15.49 -5.69 24.40
CA ALA A 107 16.09 -6.86 25.06
C ALA A 107 16.71 -7.87 24.06
N ASP A 108 16.37 -9.15 24.19
CA ASP A 108 16.90 -10.27 23.41
C ASP A 108 15.98 -10.74 22.29
N LEU A 109 15.01 -9.91 21.87
CA LEU A 109 14.12 -10.17 20.73
C LEU A 109 14.89 -9.96 19.41
N ASN A 110 15.71 -10.93 19.02
CA ASN A 110 16.67 -10.82 17.95
C ASN A 110 16.44 -11.79 16.79
N HIS A 111 15.28 -12.46 16.73
CA HIS A 111 14.86 -13.32 15.64
C HIS A 111 13.57 -12.78 15.02
N VAL A 112 13.55 -12.66 13.69
CA VAL A 112 12.44 -12.05 12.92
C VAL A 112 11.81 -13.08 12.01
N PHE A 113 10.50 -13.23 12.11
CA PHE A 113 9.69 -13.97 11.17
C PHE A 113 8.83 -13.00 10.35
N PHE A 114 8.96 -13.05 9.03
CA PHE A 114 8.16 -12.21 8.14
C PHE A 114 6.87 -12.92 7.75
N SER A 115 5.73 -12.26 7.98
CA SER A 115 4.41 -12.69 7.53
C SER A 115 3.79 -11.61 6.64
N ASN A 116 2.67 -11.93 5.99
CA ASN A 116 1.96 -11.01 5.11
C ASN A 116 0.83 -10.23 5.83
N SER A 117 0.54 -10.58 7.07
CA SER A 117 -0.44 -9.86 7.91
C SER A 117 -0.19 -10.17 9.39
N GLY A 118 -0.75 -9.32 10.26
CA GLY A 118 -0.70 -9.50 11.71
C GLY A 118 -1.61 -10.60 12.26
#